data_6537f869614968a7ea5ae507507c50b0
#
_entry.id   6537f869614968a7ea5ae507507c50b0
#
_cell.length_a   1.000
_cell.length_b   1.000
_cell.length_c   1.000
_cell.angle_alpha   90.00
_cell.angle_beta   90.00
_cell.angle_gamma   90.00
#
_symmetry.space_group_name_H-M   'P 1'
#
loop_
_entity.id
_entity.type
_entity.pdbx_description
1 polymer ?
#
loop_
_entity_poly.entity_id
_entity_poly.type
_entity_poly.pdbx_seq_one_letter_code
_entity_poly.pdbx_strand_id
1 'polypeptide(L)'
;HDVGHQQSTFGKFFQLVKPGGIYIIEDMGSSYLVPNISKMYGNIQTQLKFKNNTIDFLNDRPFNSFWISNKDIDYINKNIDYVSIFDRVNPTCTYSHVFVMKNNYPIRSITSIIKKIK
;
A
#
# COMPACT_ATOMS: atom_id res chain seq x y z
N HIS A 1 4.41 -1.80 -7.66
CA HIS A 1 3.73 -0.50 -7.46
C HIS A 1 2.20 -0.56 -7.54
N ASP A 2 1.62 -1.73 -7.82
CA ASP A 2 0.16 -1.90 -7.85
C ASP A 2 -0.39 -2.16 -6.44
N VAL A 3 -1.41 -1.42 -6.05
CA VAL A 3 -2.03 -1.50 -4.72
C VAL A 3 -2.64 -2.87 -4.46
N GLY A 4 -3.27 -3.47 -5.47
CA GLY A 4 -3.84 -4.81 -5.35
C GLY A 4 -2.76 -5.86 -5.14
N HIS A 5 -1.65 -5.76 -5.86
CA HIS A 5 -0.51 -6.65 -5.69
C HIS A 5 0.16 -6.49 -4.31
N GLN A 6 0.33 -5.25 -3.84
CA GLN A 6 0.89 -4.99 -2.50
C GLN A 6 0.04 -5.69 -1.42
N GLN A 7 -1.28 -5.48 -1.45
CA GLN A 7 -2.18 -6.03 -0.44
C GLN A 7 -2.34 -7.54 -0.57
N SER A 8 -2.53 -8.08 -1.78
CA SER A 8 -2.66 -9.53 -1.99
C SER A 8 -1.39 -10.29 -1.61
N THR A 9 -0.22 -9.72 -1.92
CA THR A 9 1.07 -10.30 -1.53
C THR A 9 1.22 -10.29 -0.01
N PHE A 10 0.90 -9.15 0.62
CA PHE A 10 0.90 -9.06 2.08
C PHE A 10 -0.04 -10.10 2.71
N GLY A 11 -1.27 -10.23 2.23
CA GLY A 11 -2.24 -11.20 2.74
C GLY A 11 -1.72 -12.63 2.73
N LYS A 12 -1.03 -13.01 1.66
CA LYS A 12 -0.48 -14.36 1.51
C LYS A 12 0.78 -14.61 2.34
N PHE A 13 1.71 -13.65 2.34
CA PHE A 13 3.03 -13.89 2.90
C PHE A 13 3.19 -13.46 4.36
N PHE A 14 2.32 -12.61 4.88
CA PHE A 14 2.37 -12.25 6.30
C PHE A 14 2.21 -13.47 7.23
N GLN A 15 1.48 -14.48 6.80
CA GLN A 15 1.32 -15.72 7.55
C GLN A 15 2.67 -16.45 7.76
N LEU A 16 3.60 -16.31 6.83
CA LEU A 16 4.93 -16.94 6.88
C LEU A 16 5.92 -16.19 7.77
N VAL A 17 5.59 -14.97 8.17
CA VAL A 17 6.41 -14.22 9.11
C VAL A 17 6.38 -14.94 10.46
N LYS A 18 7.56 -15.16 11.04
CA LYS A 18 7.67 -15.77 12.37
C LYS A 18 7.03 -14.89 13.45
N PRO A 19 6.51 -15.46 14.53
CA PRO A 19 6.05 -14.69 15.68
C PRO A 19 7.12 -13.67 16.15
N GLY A 20 6.71 -12.44 16.37
CA GLY A 20 7.64 -11.33 16.69
C GLY A 20 8.45 -10.79 15.50
N GLY A 21 8.30 -11.37 14.31
CA GLY A 21 8.96 -10.90 13.09
C GLY A 21 8.30 -9.66 12.50
N ILE A 22 8.89 -9.15 11.43
CA ILE A 22 8.42 -7.98 10.70
C ILE A 22 8.16 -8.31 9.24
N TYR A 23 7.21 -7.60 8.64
CA TYR A 23 6.95 -7.54 7.21
C TYR A 23 7.11 -6.10 6.75
N ILE A 24 7.76 -5.88 5.62
CA ILE A 24 8.01 -4.54 5.09
C ILE A 24 7.32 -4.43 3.73
N ILE A 25 6.60 -3.33 3.53
CA ILE A 25 6.09 -2.93 2.22
C ILE A 25 6.78 -1.63 1.84
N GLU A 26 7.52 -1.66 0.73
CA GLU A 26 8.19 -0.51 0.15
C GLU A 26 7.41 0.05 -1.03
N ASP A 27 7.80 1.23 -1.48
CA ASP A 27 7.25 1.89 -2.67
C ASP A 27 5.72 2.04 -2.67
N MET A 28 5.15 2.38 -1.53
CA MET A 28 3.70 2.62 -1.42
C MET A 28 3.25 3.97 -2.02
N GLY A 29 4.12 4.67 -2.73
CA GLY A 29 3.81 5.94 -3.41
C GLY A 29 2.62 5.86 -4.37
N SER A 30 2.33 4.68 -4.91
CA SER A 30 1.14 4.42 -5.71
C SER A 30 -0.18 4.69 -4.99
N SER A 31 -0.20 4.70 -3.66
CA SER A 31 -1.37 5.08 -2.86
C SER A 31 -1.75 6.57 -3.02
N TYR A 32 -0.82 7.38 -3.47
CA TYR A 32 -1.02 8.82 -3.70
C TYR A 32 -1.00 9.22 -5.17
N LEU A 33 -1.00 8.25 -6.09
CA LEU A 33 -1.03 8.55 -7.51
C LEU A 33 -2.35 9.23 -7.89
N VAL A 34 -2.22 10.40 -8.47
CA VAL A 34 -3.29 11.32 -8.79
C VAL A 34 -4.18 10.79 -9.93
N PRO A 35 -5.41 11.27 -10.04
CA PRO A 35 -6.42 10.82 -11.02
C PRO A 35 -5.96 10.73 -12.49
N ASN A 36 -4.95 11.49 -12.87
CA ASN A 36 -4.46 11.48 -14.26
C ASN A 36 -3.70 10.19 -14.66
N ILE A 37 -3.14 9.47 -13.69
CA ILE A 37 -2.54 8.15 -13.93
C ILE A 37 -3.64 7.08 -13.99
N SER A 38 -4.78 7.40 -13.47
CA SER A 38 -5.95 6.53 -13.48
C SER A 38 -6.46 6.19 -14.86
N LYS A 39 -6.29 7.09 -15.80
CA LYS A 39 -6.63 6.84 -17.21
C LYS A 39 -5.80 5.71 -17.85
N MET A 40 -4.63 5.42 -17.31
CA MET A 40 -3.76 4.33 -17.79
C MET A 40 -4.20 2.95 -17.31
N TYR A 41 -4.91 2.88 -16.19
CA TYR A 41 -5.30 1.60 -15.56
C TYR A 41 -6.79 1.27 -15.71
N GLY A 42 -7.55 2.12 -16.43
CA GLY A 42 -8.99 1.97 -16.61
C GLY A 42 -9.81 2.43 -15.39
N ASN A 43 -11.02 2.86 -15.65
CA ASN A 43 -11.88 3.55 -14.66
C ASN A 43 -12.21 2.72 -13.40
N ILE A 44 -12.34 1.39 -13.54
CA ILE A 44 -12.73 0.52 -12.41
C ILE A 44 -11.56 0.29 -11.46
N GLN A 45 -10.40 -0.06 -11.98
CA GLN A 45 -9.21 -0.26 -11.16
C GLN A 45 -8.77 1.00 -10.42
N THR A 46 -9.03 2.14 -11.02
CA THR A 46 -8.71 3.43 -10.42
C THR A 46 -9.61 3.78 -9.26
N GLN A 47 -10.91 3.61 -9.42
CA GLN A 47 -11.86 3.84 -8.32
C GLN A 47 -11.59 2.89 -7.15
N LEU A 48 -11.25 1.65 -7.44
CA LEU A 48 -10.85 0.66 -6.43
C LEU A 48 -9.53 1.06 -5.76
N LYS A 49 -8.57 1.57 -6.52
CA LYS A 49 -7.28 2.07 -6.02
C LYS A 49 -7.44 3.21 -5.02
N PHE A 50 -8.30 4.17 -5.30
CA PHE A 50 -8.54 5.31 -4.41
C PHE A 50 -9.31 4.95 -3.15
N LYS A 51 -10.24 4.01 -3.24
CA LYS A 51 -11.02 3.55 -2.08
C LYS A 51 -10.26 2.60 -1.15
N ASN A 52 -9.28 1.88 -1.67
CA ASN A 52 -8.62 0.78 -0.97
C ASN A 52 -7.10 0.83 -1.16
N ASN A 53 -6.52 2.04 -1.12
CA ASN A 53 -5.08 2.14 -1.22
C ASN A 53 -4.38 1.49 -0.01
N THR A 54 -3.12 1.13 -0.19
CA THR A 54 -2.38 0.35 0.82
C THR A 54 -2.18 1.12 2.12
N ILE A 55 -2.04 2.44 2.04
CA ILE A 55 -1.85 3.29 3.23
C ILE A 55 -3.13 3.34 4.05
N ASP A 56 -4.28 3.57 3.42
CA ASP A 56 -5.57 3.56 4.12
C ASP A 56 -5.84 2.18 4.71
N PHE A 57 -5.59 1.09 3.94
CA PHE A 57 -5.70 -0.27 4.44
C PHE A 57 -4.86 -0.48 5.71
N LEU A 58 -3.63 0.02 5.74
CA LEU A 58 -2.73 -0.16 6.88
C LEU A 58 -3.08 0.72 8.09
N ASN A 59 -3.79 1.82 7.88
CA ASN A 59 -4.22 2.73 8.95
C ASN A 59 -5.57 2.36 9.56
N ASP A 60 -6.43 1.69 8.79
CA ASP A 60 -7.77 1.33 9.26
C ASP A 60 -7.75 0.10 10.19
N ARG A 61 -8.65 0.12 11.18
CA ARG A 61 -8.89 -1.00 12.10
C ARG A 61 -10.38 -1.23 12.26
N PRO A 62 -10.86 -2.45 12.17
CA PRO A 62 -10.12 -3.65 11.74
C PRO A 62 -9.68 -3.56 10.29
N PHE A 63 -8.59 -4.26 9.96
CA PHE A 63 -8.13 -4.34 8.57
C PHE A 63 -9.22 -4.93 7.68
N ASN A 64 -9.38 -4.34 6.50
CA ASN A 64 -10.28 -4.83 5.46
C ASN A 64 -9.70 -4.52 4.09
N SER A 65 -9.77 -5.44 3.16
CA SER A 65 -9.22 -5.28 1.82
C SER A 65 -10.03 -6.06 0.78
N PHE A 66 -10.27 -5.43 -0.34
CA PHE A 66 -10.89 -6.08 -1.49
C PHE A 66 -10.01 -7.21 -2.10
N TRP A 67 -8.69 -7.09 -1.96
CA TRP A 67 -7.73 -8.02 -2.59
C TRP A 67 -7.24 -9.13 -1.67
N ILE A 68 -7.67 -9.17 -0.44
CA ILE A 68 -7.28 -10.18 0.54
C ILE A 68 -8.50 -11.01 0.92
N SER A 69 -8.35 -12.34 0.98
CA SER A 69 -9.45 -13.22 1.39
C SER A 69 -9.88 -12.93 2.83
N ASN A 70 -11.15 -13.15 3.14
CA ASN A 70 -11.67 -12.96 4.50
C ASN A 70 -10.88 -13.78 5.53
N LYS A 71 -10.48 -15.01 5.19
CA LYS A 71 -9.66 -15.86 6.05
C LYS A 71 -8.31 -15.21 6.36
N ASP A 72 -7.67 -14.61 5.37
CA ASP A 72 -6.37 -13.97 5.55
C ASP A 72 -6.53 -12.63 6.30
N ILE A 73 -7.61 -11.91 6.07
CA ILE A 73 -7.98 -10.70 6.84
C ILE A 73 -8.18 -11.05 8.32
N ASP A 74 -8.90 -12.12 8.61
CA ASP A 74 -9.10 -12.58 10.00
C ASP A 74 -7.78 -12.93 10.66
N TYR A 75 -6.89 -13.59 9.92
CA TYR A 75 -5.55 -13.90 10.40
C TYR A 75 -4.74 -12.63 10.69
N ILE A 76 -4.74 -11.68 9.76
CA ILE A 76 -4.02 -10.40 9.89
C ILE A 76 -4.52 -9.65 11.12
N ASN A 77 -5.84 -9.50 11.27
CA ASN A 77 -6.45 -8.77 12.39
C ASN A 77 -6.08 -9.36 13.76
N LYS A 78 -5.86 -10.68 13.83
CA LYS A 78 -5.49 -11.38 15.07
C LYS A 78 -3.99 -11.36 15.35
N ASN A 79 -3.14 -11.11 14.35
CA ASN A 79 -1.71 -11.36 14.45
C ASN A 79 -0.84 -10.12 14.24
N ILE A 80 -1.39 -8.97 13.99
CA ILE A 80 -0.62 -7.72 13.93
C ILE A 80 -0.53 -7.07 15.31
N ASP A 81 0.69 -6.76 15.72
CA ASP A 81 1.01 -5.99 16.91
C ASP A 81 0.89 -4.50 16.61
N TYR A 82 1.67 -4.00 15.66
CA TYR A 82 1.59 -2.62 15.21
C TYR A 82 1.99 -2.45 13.75
N VAL A 83 1.64 -1.29 13.20
CA VAL A 83 2.07 -0.80 11.89
C VAL A 83 2.71 0.57 12.05
N SER A 84 3.87 0.77 11.46
CA SER A 84 4.51 2.08 11.32
C SER A 84 4.66 2.42 9.84
N ILE A 85 4.24 3.62 9.48
CA ILE A 85 4.34 4.13 8.10
C ILE A 85 5.32 5.30 8.10
N PHE A 86 6.34 5.19 7.26
CA PHE A 86 7.35 6.22 7.04
C PHE A 86 7.09 6.86 5.67
N ASP A 87 6.70 8.13 5.68
CA ASP A 87 6.41 8.90 4.48
C ASP A 87 7.45 10.02 4.34
N ARG A 88 8.30 9.90 3.33
CA ARG A 88 9.32 10.89 3.02
C ARG A 88 9.05 11.52 1.66
N VAL A 89 8.76 12.81 1.66
CA VAL A 89 8.69 13.62 0.45
C VAL A 89 10.08 14.13 0.10
N ASN A 90 10.51 13.90 -1.12
CA ASN A 90 11.73 14.52 -1.66
C ASN A 90 11.33 15.72 -2.53
N PRO A 91 11.46 16.97 -2.05
CA PRO A 91 11.01 18.15 -2.77
C PRO A 91 11.85 18.48 -4.00
N THR A 92 13.07 17.92 -4.11
CA THR A 92 13.98 18.16 -5.24
C THR A 92 13.82 17.15 -6.37
N CYS A 93 13.15 16.05 -6.11
CA CYS A 93 12.88 15.02 -7.10
C CYS A 93 11.41 15.05 -7.49
N THR A 94 11.14 15.19 -8.77
CA THR A 94 9.80 15.13 -9.34
C THR A 94 9.73 14.03 -10.38
N TYR A 95 8.57 13.42 -10.52
CA TYR A 95 8.32 12.52 -11.64
C TYR A 95 8.26 13.33 -12.93
N SER A 96 9.34 13.34 -13.70
CA SER A 96 9.37 13.87 -15.06
C SER A 96 9.16 12.76 -16.08
N HIS A 97 8.24 11.85 -15.83
CA HIS A 97 8.03 10.73 -16.74
C HIS A 97 7.14 11.12 -17.91
N VAL A 98 7.40 10.57 -19.08
CA VAL A 98 6.66 10.79 -20.35
C VAL A 98 5.14 10.64 -20.18
N PHE A 99 4.69 9.84 -19.26
CA PHE A 99 3.27 9.58 -18.98
C PHE A 99 2.63 10.49 -17.91
N VAL A 100 3.42 11.30 -17.21
CA VAL A 100 2.99 12.24 -16.17
C VAL A 100 3.28 13.69 -16.60
N MET A 101 3.38 13.91 -17.86
CA MET A 101 4.08 15.00 -18.55
C MET A 101 3.67 16.42 -18.21
N LYS A 102 2.60 16.65 -17.52
CA LYS A 102 2.14 18.03 -17.32
C LYS A 102 2.21 18.52 -15.88
N ASN A 103 2.48 17.65 -14.94
CA ASN A 103 2.51 18.01 -13.53
C ASN A 103 3.73 17.37 -12.86
N ASN A 104 4.63 18.21 -12.39
CA ASN A 104 5.74 17.77 -11.55
C ASN A 104 5.22 17.43 -10.16
N TYR A 105 5.11 16.13 -9.86
CA TYR A 105 4.77 15.67 -8.51
C TYR A 105 6.04 15.35 -7.74
N PRO A 106 6.13 15.74 -6.46
CA PRO A 106 7.24 15.34 -5.62
C PRO A 106 7.26 13.81 -5.48
N ILE A 107 8.44 13.23 -5.59
CA ILE A 107 8.63 11.80 -5.33
C ILE A 107 8.44 11.56 -3.83
N ARG A 108 7.51 10.69 -3.49
CA ARG A 108 7.28 10.23 -2.11
C ARG A 108 7.83 8.83 -1.98
N SER A 109 8.77 8.66 -1.07
CA SER A 109 9.23 7.34 -0.63
C SER A 109 8.43 6.95 0.62
N ILE A 110 7.59 5.93 0.48
CA ILE A 110 6.72 5.49 1.56
C ILE A 110 6.98 4.02 1.82
N THR A 111 7.33 3.73 3.05
CA THR A 111 7.62 2.38 3.51
C THR A 111 6.84 2.10 4.78
N SER A 112 6.27 0.93 4.90
CA SER A 112 5.65 0.46 6.15
C SER A 112 6.43 -0.69 6.76
N ILE A 113 6.47 -0.70 8.08
CA ILE A 113 6.93 -1.82 8.89
C ILE A 113 5.73 -2.36 9.66
N ILE A 114 5.45 -3.64 9.47
CA ILE A 114 4.32 -4.34 10.09
C ILE A 114 4.89 -5.40 11.01
N LYS A 115 4.64 -5.22 12.30
CA LYS A 115 5.11 -6.14 13.35
C LYS A 115 4.06 -7.22 13.62
N LYS A 116 4.50 -8.47 13.62
CA LYS A 116 3.67 -9.59 14.04
C LYS A 116 3.78 -9.79 15.56
N ILE A 117 2.67 -10.10 16.21
CA ILE A 117 2.68 -10.47 17.64
C ILE A 117 3.58 -11.68 17.89
N LYS A 118 4.09 -11.72 19.08
CA LYS A 118 4.95 -12.85 19.53
C LYS A 118 4.17 -14.14 19.71
#